data_b3b1599e79adcf78f4d2740b9a68f820
#
_entry.id   b3b1599e79adcf78f4d2740b9a68f820
#
_cell.length_a   1.000
_cell.length_b   1.000
_cell.length_c   1.000
_cell.angle_alpha   90.00
_cell.angle_beta   90.00
_cell.angle_gamma   90.00
#
_symmetry.space_group_name_H-M   'P 1'
#
loop_
_entity.id
_entity.type
_entity.pdbx_description
1 polymer ?
#
loop_
_entity_poly.entity_id
_entity_poly.type
_entity_poly.pdbx_seq_one_letter_code
_entity_poly.pdbx_strand_id
1 'polypeptide(L)'
;ARSLNLPSVVALRDVSSRLVSGQQVLLDGYEGRVILNPSEQTLYQYGEVVRQHADFESELETIRDFPSETLDRSRVHLMTNIDHPDEVNDVKRVGADGVGLFRTEYLFLNRSEIPDEEQQFEAYRSAAVQLEGGALLIRTLDLGADKMAKSIPDLHEANPALGLRAI
;
A
#
# COMPACT_ATOMS: atom_id res chain seq x y z
N ALA A 1 5.38 2.48 3.34
CA ALA A 1 6.43 1.56 2.92
C ALA A 1 5.98 0.76 1.69
N ARG A 2 4.84 0.05 1.74
CA ARG A 2 4.35 -0.74 0.59
C ARG A 2 4.13 0.10 -0.66
N SER A 3 3.41 1.20 -0.57
CA SER A 3 3.15 2.14 -1.69
C SER A 3 4.42 2.78 -2.28
N LEU A 4 5.52 2.78 -1.55
CA LEU A 4 6.82 3.28 -2.01
C LEU A 4 7.78 2.14 -2.41
N ASN A 5 7.33 0.89 -2.39
CA ASN A 5 8.14 -0.31 -2.63
C ASN A 5 9.44 -0.34 -1.82
N LEU A 6 9.38 0.12 -0.57
CA LEU A 6 10.53 0.15 0.34
C LEU A 6 10.43 -0.96 1.37
N PRO A 7 11.52 -1.74 1.57
CA PRO A 7 11.56 -2.72 2.64
C PRO A 7 11.41 -2.02 3.99
N SER A 8 10.59 -2.57 4.87
CA SER A 8 10.34 -1.99 6.19
C SER A 8 10.12 -3.07 7.23
N VAL A 9 10.66 -2.83 8.42
CA VAL A 9 10.45 -3.67 9.59
C VAL A 9 9.93 -2.80 10.72
N VAL A 10 8.82 -3.22 11.33
CA VAL A 10 8.15 -2.48 12.42
C VAL A 10 8.22 -3.24 13.73
N ALA A 11 7.86 -2.58 14.84
CA ALA A 11 7.83 -3.15 16.19
C ALA A 11 9.21 -3.60 16.75
N LEU A 12 10.29 -3.04 16.26
CA LEU A 12 11.64 -3.22 16.78
C LEU A 12 11.90 -2.24 17.95
N ARG A 13 11.47 -2.58 19.13
CA ARG A 13 11.36 -1.74 20.33
C ARG A 13 12.53 -0.76 20.56
N ASP A 14 13.76 -1.25 20.43
CA ASP A 14 15.00 -0.55 20.82
C ASP A 14 16.01 -0.36 19.66
N VAL A 15 15.58 -0.64 18.42
CA VAL A 15 16.47 -0.58 17.26
C VAL A 15 17.09 0.81 17.06
N SER A 16 16.32 1.86 17.31
CA SER A 16 16.79 3.25 17.15
C SER A 16 17.94 3.61 18.10
N SER A 17 18.01 2.99 19.29
CA SER A 17 19.10 3.21 20.26
C SER A 17 20.35 2.38 19.93
N ARG A 18 20.23 1.38 19.06
CA ARG A 18 21.34 0.50 18.64
C ARG A 18 21.95 0.92 17.31
N LEU A 19 21.27 1.77 16.55
CA LEU A 19 21.76 2.25 15.25
C LEU A 19 22.70 3.43 15.44
N VAL A 20 23.83 3.39 14.73
CA VAL A 20 24.80 4.48 14.68
C VAL A 20 24.91 4.97 13.24
N SER A 21 25.03 6.29 13.08
CA SER A 21 25.18 6.91 11.77
C SER A 21 26.40 6.36 11.01
N GLY A 22 26.23 6.00 9.75
CA GLY A 22 27.28 5.38 8.94
C GLY A 22 27.43 3.87 9.10
N GLN A 23 26.65 3.23 9.98
CA GLN A 23 26.65 1.79 10.17
C GLN A 23 25.99 1.08 8.98
N GLN A 24 26.59 -0.03 8.54
CA GLN A 24 25.97 -0.90 7.55
C GLN A 24 24.84 -1.71 8.16
N VAL A 25 23.67 -1.68 7.51
CA VAL A 25 22.46 -2.38 7.96
C VAL A 25 21.88 -3.17 6.81
N LEU A 26 21.52 -4.43 7.05
CA LEU A 26 20.70 -5.23 6.16
C LEU A 26 19.27 -5.27 6.68
N LEU A 27 18.32 -4.92 5.84
CA LEU A 27 16.90 -4.87 6.18
C LEU A 27 16.14 -5.94 5.38
N ASP A 28 15.60 -6.92 6.08
CA ASP A 28 14.76 -7.97 5.51
C ASP A 28 13.30 -7.72 5.90
N GLY A 29 12.55 -7.16 4.98
CA GLY A 29 11.13 -6.85 5.17
C GLY A 29 10.22 -8.08 5.08
N TYR A 30 10.69 -9.21 4.54
CA TYR A 30 9.92 -10.45 4.44
C TYR A 30 9.93 -11.21 5.77
N GLU A 31 11.12 -11.42 6.34
CA GLU A 31 11.30 -12.12 7.61
C GLU A 31 11.20 -11.20 8.84
N GLY A 32 11.09 -9.88 8.62
CA GLY A 32 11.01 -8.90 9.70
C GLY A 32 12.32 -8.76 10.49
N ARG A 33 13.48 -8.84 9.81
CA ARG A 33 14.80 -8.82 10.45
C ARG A 33 15.57 -7.57 10.10
N VAL A 34 16.32 -7.07 11.08
CA VAL A 34 17.34 -6.04 10.89
C VAL A 34 18.67 -6.58 11.41
N ILE A 35 19.66 -6.66 10.53
CA ILE A 35 20.99 -7.17 10.86
C ILE A 35 21.97 -6.01 10.81
N LEU A 36 22.61 -5.76 11.94
CA LEU A 36 23.63 -4.69 12.08
C LEU A 36 25.00 -5.25 11.74
N ASN A 37 25.78 -4.53 10.93
CA ASN A 37 27.10 -4.92 10.48
C ASN A 37 27.10 -6.37 9.92
N PRO A 38 26.31 -6.67 8.88
CA PRO A 38 26.23 -8.01 8.34
C PRO A 38 27.62 -8.48 7.86
N SER A 39 27.95 -9.76 8.11
CA SER A 39 29.17 -10.36 7.59
C SER A 39 29.08 -10.54 6.06
N GLU A 40 30.23 -10.70 5.39
CA GLU A 40 30.25 -11.01 3.96
C GLU A 40 29.45 -12.28 3.63
N GLN A 41 29.52 -13.29 4.48
CA GLN A 41 28.71 -14.51 4.33
C GLN A 41 27.23 -14.22 4.42
N THR A 42 26.80 -13.36 5.36
CA THR A 42 25.40 -12.94 5.49
C THR A 42 24.94 -12.18 4.24
N LEU A 43 25.76 -11.25 3.76
CA LEU A 43 25.45 -10.47 2.53
C LEU A 43 25.33 -11.40 1.31
N TYR A 44 26.20 -12.39 1.19
CA TYR A 44 26.13 -13.39 0.12
C TYR A 44 24.82 -14.19 0.18
N GLN A 45 24.47 -14.72 1.37
CA GLN A 45 23.23 -15.48 1.57
C GLN A 45 21.98 -14.64 1.19
N TYR A 46 21.93 -13.39 1.62
CA TYR A 46 20.82 -12.51 1.27
C TYR A 46 20.82 -12.09 -0.20
N GLY A 47 21.97 -12.02 -0.84
CA GLY A 47 22.08 -11.85 -2.29
C GLY A 47 21.38 -12.98 -3.06
N GLU A 48 21.53 -14.23 -2.60
CA GLU A 48 20.82 -15.37 -3.18
C GLU A 48 19.31 -15.28 -2.97
N VAL A 49 18.86 -14.85 -1.79
CA VAL A 49 17.42 -14.64 -1.51
C VAL A 49 16.84 -13.57 -2.43
N VAL A 50 17.54 -12.46 -2.61
CA VAL A 50 17.09 -11.37 -3.53
C VAL A 50 16.99 -11.90 -4.96
N ARG A 51 17.94 -12.71 -5.41
CA ARG A 51 17.91 -13.31 -6.75
C ARG A 51 16.73 -14.26 -6.92
N GLN A 52 16.47 -15.14 -5.95
CA GLN A 52 15.32 -16.04 -5.99
C GLN A 52 13.99 -15.28 -6.05
N HIS A 53 13.87 -14.16 -5.33
CA HIS A 53 12.69 -13.30 -5.42
C HIS A 53 12.55 -12.64 -6.80
N ALA A 54 13.65 -12.16 -7.38
CA ALA A 54 13.63 -11.57 -8.72
C ALA A 54 13.25 -12.62 -9.79
N ASP A 55 13.77 -13.84 -9.69
CA ASP A 55 13.41 -14.94 -10.59
C ASP A 55 11.92 -15.27 -10.47
N PHE A 56 11.38 -15.34 -9.24
CA PHE A 56 9.96 -15.56 -9.00
C PHE A 56 9.08 -14.41 -9.54
N GLU A 57 9.49 -13.16 -9.35
CA GLU A 57 8.77 -12.00 -9.94
C GLU A 57 8.78 -12.08 -11.47
N SER A 58 9.90 -12.50 -12.09
CA SER A 58 9.98 -12.71 -13.53
C SER A 58 9.05 -13.83 -14.03
N GLU A 59 8.91 -14.92 -13.26
CA GLU A 59 7.93 -15.97 -13.57
C GLU A 59 6.50 -15.44 -13.50
N LEU A 60 6.17 -14.64 -12.50
CA LEU A 60 4.84 -14.01 -12.37
C LEU A 60 4.51 -13.09 -13.55
N GLU A 61 5.51 -12.37 -14.09
CA GLU A 61 5.30 -11.55 -15.28
C GLU A 61 4.85 -12.37 -16.50
N THR A 62 5.30 -13.62 -16.63
CA THR A 62 4.92 -14.48 -17.76
C THR A 62 3.46 -14.90 -17.73
N ILE A 63 2.84 -14.96 -16.55
CA ILE A 63 1.44 -15.35 -16.37
C ILE A 63 0.49 -14.17 -16.22
N ARG A 64 1.02 -12.95 -16.10
CA ARG A 64 0.25 -11.72 -15.84
C ARG A 64 -0.88 -11.52 -16.84
N ASP A 65 -0.62 -11.78 -18.12
CA ASP A 65 -1.54 -11.50 -19.22
C ASP A 65 -2.46 -12.70 -19.51
N PHE A 66 -2.36 -13.79 -18.73
CA PHE A 66 -3.27 -14.92 -18.88
C PHE A 66 -4.63 -14.60 -18.25
N PRO A 67 -5.72 -15.13 -18.84
CA PRO A 67 -7.05 -14.94 -18.28
C PRO A 67 -7.14 -15.58 -16.89
N SER A 68 -7.67 -14.82 -15.92
CA SER A 68 -7.91 -15.29 -14.55
C SER A 68 -9.18 -16.15 -14.54
N GLU A 69 -9.01 -17.45 -14.71
CA GLU A 69 -10.10 -18.41 -14.82
C GLU A 69 -9.90 -19.59 -13.86
N THR A 70 -11.01 -20.09 -13.33
CA THR A 70 -11.04 -21.35 -12.57
C THR A 70 -10.95 -22.55 -13.51
N LEU A 71 -10.77 -23.77 -12.97
CA LEU A 71 -10.67 -24.99 -13.77
C LEU A 71 -11.94 -25.28 -14.60
N ASP A 72 -13.09 -24.80 -14.15
CA ASP A 72 -14.37 -24.87 -14.87
C ASP A 72 -14.59 -23.70 -15.85
N ARG A 73 -13.53 -22.89 -16.09
CA ARG A 73 -13.52 -21.71 -16.98
C ARG A 73 -14.40 -20.56 -16.54
N SER A 74 -14.75 -20.49 -15.27
CA SER A 74 -15.40 -19.32 -14.72
C SER A 74 -14.38 -18.21 -14.55
N ARG A 75 -14.62 -17.04 -15.19
CA ARG A 75 -13.73 -15.89 -15.09
C ARG A 75 -13.81 -15.27 -13.71
N VAL A 76 -12.64 -14.95 -13.13
CA VAL A 76 -12.49 -14.21 -11.88
C VAL A 76 -11.88 -12.86 -12.20
N HIS A 77 -12.52 -11.76 -11.78
CA HIS A 77 -11.96 -10.43 -11.94
C HIS A 77 -10.93 -10.16 -10.84
N LEU A 78 -9.70 -9.88 -11.25
CA LEU A 78 -8.61 -9.49 -10.36
C LEU A 78 -8.58 -7.97 -10.24
N MET A 79 -8.81 -7.46 -9.04
CA MET A 79 -8.91 -6.02 -8.77
C MET A 79 -7.85 -5.60 -7.76
N THR A 80 -7.29 -4.41 -7.94
CA THR A 80 -6.32 -3.83 -7.01
C THR A 80 -6.98 -2.95 -5.97
N ASN A 81 -6.27 -2.68 -4.88
CA ASN A 81 -6.59 -1.61 -3.94
C ASN A 81 -5.61 -0.46 -4.17
N ILE A 82 -6.11 0.77 -4.16
CA ILE A 82 -5.28 1.98 -4.24
C ILE A 82 -5.59 2.94 -3.09
N ASP A 83 -4.61 3.75 -2.74
CA ASP A 83 -4.68 4.81 -1.73
C ASP A 83 -4.55 6.20 -2.38
N HIS A 84 -3.89 6.26 -3.53
CA HIS A 84 -3.65 7.49 -4.27
C HIS A 84 -3.96 7.30 -5.77
N PRO A 85 -4.47 8.34 -6.47
CA PRO A 85 -4.77 8.26 -7.91
C PRO A 85 -3.57 7.81 -8.77
N ASP A 86 -2.34 8.18 -8.40
CA ASP A 86 -1.13 7.82 -9.14
C ASP A 86 -0.84 6.31 -9.13
N GLU A 87 -1.38 5.57 -8.16
CA GLU A 87 -1.24 4.11 -8.06
C GLU A 87 -2.04 3.36 -9.14
N VAL A 88 -2.90 4.06 -9.90
CA VAL A 88 -3.60 3.48 -11.05
C VAL A 88 -2.64 2.93 -12.11
N ASN A 89 -1.45 3.50 -12.23
CA ASN A 89 -0.44 2.97 -13.14
C ASN A 89 0.00 1.55 -12.76
N ASP A 90 -0.02 1.22 -11.46
CA ASP A 90 0.29 -0.13 -10.99
C ASP A 90 -0.79 -1.15 -11.38
N VAL A 91 -2.07 -0.72 -11.51
CA VAL A 91 -3.18 -1.58 -11.97
C VAL A 91 -2.85 -2.17 -13.33
N LYS A 92 -2.44 -1.32 -14.28
CA LYS A 92 -2.03 -1.74 -15.62
C LYS A 92 -0.77 -2.60 -15.59
N ARG A 93 0.21 -2.21 -14.79
CA ARG A 93 1.49 -2.94 -14.66
C ARG A 93 1.31 -4.37 -14.15
N VAL A 94 0.39 -4.59 -13.22
CA VAL A 94 0.12 -5.94 -12.68
C VAL A 94 -0.93 -6.73 -13.46
N GLY A 95 -1.51 -6.16 -14.53
CA GLY A 95 -2.52 -6.84 -15.35
C GLY A 95 -3.88 -6.99 -14.67
N ALA A 96 -4.23 -6.11 -13.73
CA ALA A 96 -5.52 -6.17 -13.06
C ALA A 96 -6.65 -5.59 -13.93
N ASP A 97 -7.88 -6.09 -13.72
CA ASP A 97 -9.08 -5.66 -14.45
C ASP A 97 -9.58 -4.25 -14.04
N GLY A 98 -9.08 -3.73 -12.91
CA GLY A 98 -9.45 -2.41 -12.42
C GLY A 98 -9.12 -2.19 -10.93
N VAL A 99 -9.75 -1.17 -10.35
CA VAL A 99 -9.65 -0.83 -8.93
C VAL A 99 -10.87 -1.33 -8.18
N GLY A 100 -10.67 -2.31 -7.31
CA GLY A 100 -11.70 -2.88 -6.44
C GLY A 100 -11.91 -2.11 -5.14
N LEU A 101 -10.96 -1.27 -4.77
CA LEU A 101 -11.07 -0.41 -3.61
C LEU A 101 -10.14 0.80 -3.72
N PHE A 102 -10.70 1.98 -3.92
CA PHE A 102 -10.01 3.24 -3.68
C PHE A 102 -10.29 3.71 -2.25
N ARG A 103 -9.26 3.70 -1.41
CA ARG A 103 -9.36 4.11 0.00
C ARG A 103 -9.20 5.62 0.11
N THR A 104 -10.32 6.33 0.09
CA THR A 104 -10.35 7.80 0.06
C THR A 104 -9.83 8.45 1.33
N GLU A 105 -9.68 7.71 2.42
CA GLU A 105 -9.18 8.21 3.70
C GLU A 105 -7.80 8.89 3.58
N TYR A 106 -6.97 8.44 2.63
CA TYR A 106 -5.66 9.03 2.38
C TYR A 106 -5.73 10.48 1.88
N LEU A 107 -6.85 10.87 1.26
CA LEU A 107 -7.09 12.27 0.88
C LEU A 107 -7.22 13.19 2.09
N PHE A 108 -7.63 12.64 3.23
CA PHE A 108 -7.89 13.37 4.48
C PHE A 108 -6.73 13.31 5.46
N LEU A 109 -5.86 12.29 5.34
CA LEU A 109 -4.74 12.10 6.27
C LEU A 109 -3.61 13.08 5.99
N ASN A 110 -2.92 13.49 7.07
CA ASN A 110 -1.75 14.38 7.01
C ASN A 110 -2.00 15.76 6.40
N ARG A 111 -3.24 16.25 6.44
CA ARG A 111 -3.61 17.60 6.03
C ARG A 111 -4.02 18.42 7.26
N SER A 112 -3.85 19.73 7.16
CA SER A 112 -4.36 20.69 8.16
C SER A 112 -5.85 20.99 7.99
N GLU A 113 -6.36 20.80 6.79
CA GLU A 113 -7.76 21.08 6.42
C GLU A 113 -8.37 19.87 5.71
N ILE A 114 -9.68 19.69 5.90
CA ILE A 114 -10.45 18.66 5.21
C ILE A 114 -10.52 19.02 3.73
N PRO A 115 -10.29 18.08 2.80
CA PRO A 115 -10.40 18.36 1.39
C PRO A 115 -11.82 18.75 1.01
N ASP A 116 -11.96 19.83 0.26
CA ASP A 116 -13.22 20.28 -0.29
C ASP A 116 -13.74 19.35 -1.41
N GLU A 117 -14.95 19.61 -1.91
CA GLU A 117 -15.59 18.81 -2.94
C GLU A 117 -14.75 18.77 -4.23
N GLU A 118 -14.19 19.90 -4.65
CA GLU A 118 -13.40 19.99 -5.87
C GLU A 118 -12.10 19.18 -5.78
N GLN A 119 -11.42 19.24 -4.64
CA GLN A 119 -10.21 18.46 -4.39
C GLN A 119 -10.49 16.95 -4.41
N GLN A 120 -11.61 16.52 -3.86
CA GLN A 120 -12.05 15.13 -3.89
C GLN A 120 -12.43 14.72 -5.31
N PHE A 121 -13.21 15.57 -6.00
CA PHE A 121 -13.61 15.33 -7.38
C PHE A 121 -12.39 15.16 -8.32
N GLU A 122 -11.40 16.05 -8.23
CA GLU A 122 -10.19 15.95 -9.05
C GLU A 122 -9.41 14.66 -8.78
N ALA A 123 -9.33 14.20 -7.52
CA ALA A 123 -8.68 12.93 -7.19
C ALA A 123 -9.42 11.73 -7.83
N TYR A 124 -10.76 11.72 -7.75
CA TYR A 124 -11.58 10.64 -8.33
C TYR A 124 -11.55 10.69 -9.86
N ARG A 125 -11.66 11.89 -10.42
CA ARG A 125 -11.57 12.10 -11.87
C ARG A 125 -10.22 11.64 -12.42
N SER A 126 -9.12 11.99 -11.74
CA SER A 126 -7.77 11.57 -12.12
C SER A 126 -7.66 10.04 -12.16
N ALA A 127 -8.12 9.35 -11.13
CA ALA A 127 -8.10 7.89 -11.09
C ALA A 127 -8.97 7.28 -12.21
N ALA A 128 -10.19 7.80 -12.41
CA ALA A 128 -11.11 7.29 -13.42
C ALA A 128 -10.59 7.48 -14.86
N VAL A 129 -10.00 8.64 -15.16
CA VAL A 129 -9.42 8.92 -16.49
C VAL A 129 -8.23 8.00 -16.78
N GLN A 130 -7.36 7.79 -15.79
CA GLN A 130 -6.19 6.92 -15.95
C GLN A 130 -6.56 5.45 -16.15
N LEU A 131 -7.72 4.99 -15.64
CA LEU A 131 -8.22 3.63 -15.84
C LEU A 131 -8.77 3.37 -17.25
N GLU A 132 -8.99 4.41 -18.07
CA GLU A 132 -9.40 4.29 -19.47
C GLU A 132 -10.66 3.41 -19.67
N GLY A 133 -11.62 3.51 -18.75
CA GLY A 133 -12.87 2.74 -18.78
C GLY A 133 -12.85 1.46 -17.94
N GLY A 134 -11.75 1.14 -17.26
CA GLY A 134 -11.70 0.09 -16.24
C GLY A 134 -12.61 0.40 -15.04
N ALA A 135 -13.00 -0.63 -14.30
CA ALA A 135 -13.84 -0.46 -13.12
C ALA A 135 -13.09 0.25 -12.00
N LEU A 136 -13.75 1.26 -11.39
CA LEU A 136 -13.24 2.00 -10.23
C LEU A 136 -14.28 1.96 -9.11
N LEU A 137 -13.97 1.27 -8.01
CA LEU A 137 -14.79 1.24 -6.82
C LEU A 137 -14.21 2.20 -5.79
N ILE A 138 -14.94 3.28 -5.52
CA ILE A 138 -14.55 4.31 -4.56
C ILE A 138 -15.28 4.04 -3.24
N ARG A 139 -14.51 3.86 -2.16
CA ARG A 139 -15.08 3.81 -0.82
C ARG A 139 -15.29 5.24 -0.33
N THR A 140 -16.53 5.57 0.05
CA THR A 140 -16.80 6.82 0.77
C THR A 140 -16.04 6.84 2.09
N LEU A 141 -15.90 8.02 2.70
CA LEU A 141 -15.08 8.24 3.89
C LEU A 141 -15.37 7.22 5.01
N ASP A 142 -14.32 6.50 5.43
CA ASP A 142 -14.34 5.54 6.54
C ASP A 142 -13.19 5.87 7.52
N LEU A 143 -13.25 7.06 8.12
CA LEU A 143 -12.31 7.49 9.15
C LEU A 143 -12.95 7.40 10.53
N GLY A 144 -12.28 6.69 11.43
CA GLY A 144 -12.63 6.68 12.84
C GLY A 144 -12.20 7.98 13.53
N ALA A 145 -12.86 8.31 14.64
CA ALA A 145 -12.57 9.48 15.44
C ALA A 145 -11.09 9.53 15.93
N ASP A 146 -10.44 8.38 16.07
CA ASP A 146 -9.01 8.25 16.40
C ASP A 146 -8.08 8.89 15.36
N LYS A 147 -8.50 8.93 14.10
CA LYS A 147 -7.74 9.51 12.98
C LYS A 147 -8.19 10.93 12.63
N MET A 148 -9.45 11.24 12.88
CA MET A 148 -10.04 12.57 12.64
C MET A 148 -9.74 13.59 13.73
N ALA A 149 -9.34 13.16 14.93
CA ALA A 149 -9.16 14.00 16.11
C ALA A 149 -8.18 15.18 15.92
N LYS A 150 -7.30 15.11 14.91
CA LYS A 150 -6.41 16.23 14.57
C LYS A 150 -7.09 17.32 13.73
N SER A 151 -8.14 16.97 13.00
CA SER A 151 -8.83 17.85 12.04
C SER A 151 -10.17 18.39 12.58
N ILE A 152 -10.74 17.71 13.59
CA ILE A 152 -12.01 18.12 14.22
C ILE A 152 -11.77 18.21 15.74
N PRO A 153 -11.62 19.44 16.29
CA PRO A 153 -11.56 19.65 17.73
C PRO A 153 -12.87 19.16 18.38
N ASP A 154 -12.78 18.58 19.58
CA ASP A 154 -13.91 18.13 20.40
C ASP A 154 -14.64 16.83 19.96
N LEU A 155 -14.09 16.05 19.07
CA LEU A 155 -14.62 14.73 18.77
C LEU A 155 -14.17 13.71 19.86
N HIS A 156 -14.90 13.67 20.98
CA HIS A 156 -14.67 12.71 22.07
C HIS A 156 -15.59 11.51 21.91
N GLU A 157 -15.02 10.39 21.46
CA GLU A 157 -15.70 9.10 21.36
C GLU A 157 -15.18 8.09 22.41
N ALA A 158 -16.10 7.42 23.12
CA ALA A 158 -15.73 6.39 24.09
C ALA A 158 -15.00 5.20 23.44
N ASN A 159 -15.35 4.87 22.19
CA ASN A 159 -14.68 3.88 21.35
C ASN A 159 -14.33 4.50 19.99
N PRO A 160 -13.22 5.23 19.89
CA PRO A 160 -12.87 5.97 18.68
C PRO A 160 -12.80 5.11 17.41
N ALA A 161 -12.41 3.83 17.54
CA ALA A 161 -12.34 2.90 16.41
C ALA A 161 -13.72 2.39 15.94
N LEU A 162 -14.77 2.52 16.76
CA LEU A 162 -16.13 2.08 16.47
C LEU A 162 -17.12 3.24 16.30
N GLY A 163 -16.75 4.45 16.70
CA GLY A 163 -17.61 5.63 16.69
C GLY A 163 -18.04 6.08 15.29
N LEU A 164 -18.34 7.35 15.13
CA LEU A 164 -18.71 7.95 13.84
C LEU A 164 -17.61 7.68 12.79
N ARG A 165 -17.88 6.83 11.82
CA ARG A 165 -16.90 6.39 10.81
C ARG A 165 -17.32 6.70 9.38
N ALA A 166 -18.60 6.70 9.10
CA ALA A 166 -19.13 6.86 7.76
C ALA A 166 -20.00 8.10 7.63
N ILE A 167 -20.28 8.45 6.39
CA ILE A 167 -21.20 9.54 6.02
C ILE A 167 -22.64 9.13 6.32
#